data_3edddbf2e7017cb6686026abae8edce4
#
_entry.id   3edddbf2e7017cb6686026abae8edce4
#
_cell.length_a   1.000
_cell.length_b   1.000
_cell.length_c   1.000
_cell.angle_alpha   90.00
_cell.angle_beta   90.00
_cell.angle_gamma   90.00
#
_symmetry.space_group_name_H-M   'P 1'
#
loop_
_entity.id
_entity.type
_entity.pdbx_description
1 polymer ?
#
loop_
_entity_poly.entity_id
_entity_poly.type
_entity_poly.pdbx_seq_one_letter_code
_entity_poly.pdbx_strand_id
1 'polypeptide(L)'
;EGKEYRTIWYENNVVKIIDQTKLPHKFTIKELKTVKDAVHSINIMEVRGAPLIGGTAAYGIALAAQENYDPEFIKKSSKQLIQSRPTAINLKWAVDRMMKKLSGVNSDQILDTALKEAKEICDEDEKFCQSIGINGLRIIEEIYNKKKSTVNILTHCNAGWLATINWGTATSPIYHAHKKGIPVHVWVDETRPRNQGANLTSYELNEEEI
;
A
#
# COMPACT_ATOMS: atom_id res chain seq x y z
N GLU A 1 7.47 -2.20 18.74
CA GLU A 1 7.53 -0.93 19.47
C GLU A 1 8.46 0.03 18.71
N GLY A 2 7.94 1.14 18.19
CA GLY A 2 8.71 2.25 17.58
C GLY A 2 9.41 1.96 16.24
N LYS A 3 9.10 0.88 15.56
CA LYS A 3 9.66 0.59 14.23
C LYS A 3 8.69 1.02 13.13
N GLU A 4 9.14 1.92 12.27
CA GLU A 4 8.39 2.27 11.06
C GLU A 4 8.41 1.12 10.06
N TYR A 5 7.24 0.81 9.47
CA TYR A 5 7.06 -0.21 8.45
C TYR A 5 6.45 0.40 7.19
N ARG A 6 6.90 -0.08 6.04
CA ARG A 6 6.09 -0.01 4.81
C ARG A 6 5.13 -1.21 4.79
N THR A 7 4.04 -1.09 4.09
CA THR A 7 3.08 -2.20 3.95
C THR A 7 3.60 -3.34 3.08
N ILE A 8 4.57 -3.05 2.21
CA ILE A 8 5.25 -3.99 1.32
C ILE A 8 6.70 -3.56 1.08
N TRP A 9 7.62 -4.52 1.08
CA TRP A 9 9.04 -4.31 0.73
C TRP A 9 9.69 -5.61 0.24
N TYR A 10 10.82 -5.47 -0.45
CA TYR A 10 11.65 -6.59 -0.88
C TYR A 10 12.91 -6.66 -0.03
N GLU A 11 13.17 -7.83 0.53
CA GLU A 11 14.32 -8.07 1.40
C GLU A 11 14.69 -9.55 1.39
N ASN A 12 15.99 -9.87 1.32
CA ASN A 12 16.49 -11.24 1.34
C ASN A 12 15.85 -12.16 0.28
N ASN A 13 15.70 -11.67 -0.95
CA ASN A 13 15.10 -12.36 -2.08
C ASN A 13 13.62 -12.76 -1.92
N VAL A 14 12.91 -12.13 -1.00
CA VAL A 14 11.46 -12.31 -0.82
C VAL A 14 10.76 -10.95 -0.73
N VAL A 15 9.50 -10.92 -1.13
CA VAL A 15 8.63 -9.78 -0.88
C VAL A 15 7.94 -10.00 0.46
N LYS A 16 7.99 -9.00 1.33
CA LYS A 16 7.32 -9.03 2.64
C LYS A 16 6.13 -8.10 2.63
N ILE A 17 5.02 -8.55 3.20
CA ILE A 17 3.79 -7.78 3.37
C ILE A 17 3.30 -7.85 4.81
N ILE A 18 2.48 -6.88 5.20
CA ILE A 18 1.68 -6.97 6.43
C ILE A 18 0.40 -7.73 6.08
N ASP A 19 0.17 -8.88 6.74
CA ASP A 19 -1.08 -9.64 6.57
C ASP A 19 -2.23 -8.93 7.30
N GLN A 20 -3.00 -8.15 6.54
CA GLN A 20 -4.10 -7.35 7.08
C GLN A 20 -5.32 -8.19 7.48
N THR A 21 -5.37 -9.49 7.14
CA THR A 21 -6.44 -10.38 7.59
C THR A 21 -6.35 -10.73 9.08
N LYS A 22 -5.19 -10.46 9.69
CA LYS A 22 -4.94 -10.72 11.12
C LYS A 22 -5.16 -9.49 12.00
N LEU A 23 -5.22 -8.30 11.41
CA LEU A 23 -5.45 -7.05 12.12
C LEU A 23 -6.93 -6.93 12.57
N PRO A 24 -7.19 -6.27 13.68
CA PRO A 24 -6.27 -5.60 14.60
C PRO A 24 -5.64 -6.54 15.64
N HIS A 25 -5.98 -7.82 15.65
CA HIS A 25 -5.66 -8.75 16.75
C HIS A 25 -4.19 -9.19 16.75
N LYS A 26 -3.55 -9.24 15.58
CA LYS A 26 -2.18 -9.69 15.47
C LYS A 26 -1.45 -9.01 14.28
N PHE A 27 -0.40 -8.27 14.59
CA PHE A 27 0.52 -7.79 13.55
C PHE A 27 1.39 -8.95 13.05
N THR A 28 1.29 -9.26 11.76
CA THR A 28 1.99 -10.40 11.16
C THR A 28 2.62 -9.99 9.83
N ILE A 29 3.92 -10.24 9.70
CA ILE A 29 4.63 -10.10 8.43
C ILE A 29 4.59 -11.45 7.73
N LYS A 30 4.20 -11.44 6.44
CA LYS A 30 4.17 -12.61 5.58
C LYS A 30 5.15 -12.46 4.44
N GLU A 31 5.85 -13.54 4.09
CA GLU A 31 6.74 -13.63 2.95
C GLU A 31 6.01 -14.15 1.72
N LEU A 32 6.19 -13.47 0.59
CA LEU A 32 5.76 -13.90 -0.73
C LEU A 32 7.03 -14.28 -1.51
N LYS A 33 7.10 -15.53 -1.96
CA LYS A 33 8.27 -16.10 -2.64
C LYS A 33 8.04 -16.32 -4.13
N THR A 34 6.77 -16.39 -4.52
CA THR A 34 6.34 -16.70 -5.88
C THR A 34 5.27 -15.72 -6.35
N VAL A 35 5.07 -15.63 -7.67
CA VAL A 35 3.94 -14.87 -8.23
C VAL A 35 2.59 -15.42 -7.74
N LYS A 36 2.51 -16.73 -7.47
CA LYS A 36 1.29 -17.35 -6.93
C LYS A 36 0.98 -16.83 -5.52
N ASP A 37 1.99 -16.58 -4.70
CA ASP A 37 1.81 -16.00 -3.38
C ASP A 37 1.25 -14.56 -3.49
N ALA A 38 1.77 -13.77 -4.43
CA ALA A 38 1.26 -12.42 -4.70
C ALA A 38 -0.21 -12.45 -5.18
N VAL A 39 -0.54 -13.33 -6.12
CA VAL A 39 -1.92 -13.54 -6.59
C VAL A 39 -2.83 -13.94 -5.42
N HIS A 40 -2.39 -14.88 -4.58
CA HIS A 40 -3.16 -15.33 -3.43
C HIS A 40 -3.41 -14.20 -2.43
N SER A 41 -2.37 -13.45 -2.07
CA SER A 41 -2.49 -12.35 -1.10
C SER A 41 -3.44 -11.24 -1.54
N ILE A 42 -3.51 -10.97 -2.85
CA ILE A 42 -4.48 -10.03 -3.43
C ILE A 42 -5.90 -10.62 -3.37
N ASN A 43 -6.07 -11.89 -3.73
CA ASN A 43 -7.38 -12.55 -3.79
C ASN A 43 -8.07 -12.62 -2.43
N ILE A 44 -7.35 -13.04 -1.39
CA ILE A 44 -7.91 -13.19 -0.03
C ILE A 44 -7.84 -11.92 0.80
N MET A 45 -7.31 -10.84 0.22
CA MET A 45 -7.18 -9.53 0.86
C MET A 45 -6.21 -9.51 2.06
N GLU A 46 -5.11 -10.27 2.01
CA GLU A 46 -3.97 -10.04 2.90
C GLU A 46 -3.37 -8.66 2.66
N VAL A 47 -3.45 -8.20 1.41
CA VAL A 47 -3.22 -6.82 0.99
C VAL A 47 -4.51 -6.24 0.38
N ARG A 48 -4.79 -4.98 0.64
CA ARG A 48 -5.96 -4.26 0.14
C ARG A 48 -5.65 -2.77 0.00
N GLY A 49 -6.54 -2.01 -0.65
CA GLY A 49 -6.29 -0.63 -1.03
C GLY A 49 -5.63 -0.56 -2.42
N ALA A 50 -6.09 0.36 -3.24
CA ALA A 50 -5.70 0.42 -4.65
C ALA A 50 -4.18 0.57 -4.84
N PRO A 51 -3.47 1.47 -4.11
CA PRO A 51 -2.03 1.61 -4.25
C PRO A 51 -1.26 0.35 -3.79
N LEU A 52 -1.60 -0.22 -2.63
CA LEU A 52 -0.92 -1.41 -2.13
C LEU A 52 -1.12 -2.62 -3.04
N ILE A 53 -2.33 -2.80 -3.59
CA ILE A 53 -2.60 -3.85 -4.58
C ILE A 53 -1.73 -3.64 -5.84
N GLY A 54 -1.57 -2.39 -6.28
CA GLY A 54 -0.67 -2.04 -7.39
C GLY A 54 0.79 -2.38 -7.09
N GLY A 55 1.29 -1.98 -5.93
CA GLY A 55 2.65 -2.31 -5.47
C GLY A 55 2.87 -3.82 -5.35
N THR A 56 1.87 -4.55 -4.81
CA THR A 56 1.92 -6.01 -4.70
C THR A 56 1.94 -6.68 -6.08
N ALA A 57 1.17 -6.18 -7.04
CA ALA A 57 1.19 -6.69 -8.40
C ALA A 57 2.53 -6.41 -9.11
N ALA A 58 3.12 -5.24 -8.89
CA ALA A 58 4.45 -4.90 -9.41
C ALA A 58 5.52 -5.86 -8.88
N TYR A 59 5.56 -6.07 -7.57
CA TYR A 59 6.45 -7.07 -6.99
C TYR A 59 6.10 -8.51 -7.42
N GLY A 60 4.82 -8.81 -7.69
CA GLY A 60 4.42 -10.10 -8.27
C GLY A 60 5.04 -10.37 -9.64
N ILE A 61 5.19 -9.33 -10.49
CA ILE A 61 5.95 -9.45 -11.76
C ILE A 61 7.44 -9.65 -11.50
N ALA A 62 8.02 -8.98 -10.51
CA ALA A 62 9.42 -9.20 -10.14
C ALA A 62 9.66 -10.61 -9.60
N LEU A 63 8.75 -11.16 -8.80
CA LEU A 63 8.78 -12.55 -8.36
C LEU A 63 8.64 -13.52 -9.54
N ALA A 64 7.78 -13.23 -10.53
CA ALA A 64 7.70 -14.04 -11.74
C ALA A 64 9.03 -14.06 -12.50
N ALA A 65 9.69 -12.90 -12.64
CA ALA A 65 11.01 -12.82 -13.24
C ALA A 65 12.08 -13.58 -12.43
N GLN A 66 11.97 -13.59 -11.10
CA GLN A 66 12.85 -14.36 -10.21
C GLN A 66 12.63 -15.87 -10.34
N GLU A 67 11.40 -16.33 -10.55
CA GLU A 67 11.08 -17.74 -10.75
C GLU A 67 11.52 -18.24 -12.13
N ASN A 68 11.31 -17.45 -13.17
CA ASN A 68 11.65 -17.84 -14.54
C ASN A 68 11.77 -16.61 -15.45
N TYR A 69 12.93 -16.47 -16.11
CA TYR A 69 13.24 -15.37 -17.05
C TYR A 69 12.52 -15.48 -18.40
N ASP A 70 11.79 -16.56 -18.67
CA ASP A 70 11.06 -16.74 -19.91
C ASP A 70 9.97 -15.65 -20.07
N PRO A 71 10.01 -14.84 -21.14
CA PRO A 71 9.02 -13.79 -21.38
C PRO A 71 7.57 -14.31 -21.42
N GLU A 72 7.34 -15.53 -21.92
CA GLU A 72 5.99 -16.11 -21.96
C GLU A 72 5.50 -16.51 -20.56
N PHE A 73 6.41 -16.96 -19.68
CA PHE A 73 6.07 -17.19 -18.27
C PHE A 73 5.68 -15.91 -17.57
N ILE A 74 6.45 -14.83 -17.74
CA ILE A 74 6.16 -13.51 -17.15
C ILE A 74 4.83 -12.95 -17.69
N LYS A 75 4.58 -13.09 -18.99
CA LYS A 75 3.33 -12.68 -19.62
C LYS A 75 2.12 -13.50 -19.15
N LYS A 76 2.27 -14.79 -18.90
CA LYS A 76 1.24 -15.63 -18.29
C LYS A 76 0.96 -15.17 -16.85
N SER A 77 2.00 -14.90 -16.09
CA SER A 77 1.93 -14.42 -14.71
C SER A 77 1.25 -13.06 -14.63
N SER A 78 1.53 -12.15 -15.57
CA SER A 78 0.86 -10.84 -15.64
C SER A 78 -0.66 -10.97 -15.81
N LYS A 79 -1.11 -11.89 -16.64
CA LYS A 79 -2.55 -12.17 -16.80
C LYS A 79 -3.18 -12.71 -15.51
N GLN A 80 -2.48 -13.61 -14.79
CA GLN A 80 -2.96 -14.16 -13.52
C GLN A 80 -3.10 -13.05 -12.45
N LEU A 81 -2.13 -12.14 -12.37
CA LEU A 81 -2.21 -10.99 -11.47
C LEU A 81 -3.42 -10.11 -11.80
N ILE A 82 -3.62 -9.73 -13.07
CA ILE A 82 -4.78 -8.91 -13.48
C ILE A 82 -6.10 -9.62 -13.14
N GLN A 83 -6.18 -10.93 -13.34
CA GLN A 83 -7.38 -11.72 -13.06
C GLN A 83 -7.65 -11.88 -11.55
N SER A 84 -6.67 -11.65 -10.67
CA SER A 84 -6.87 -11.75 -9.23
C SER A 84 -7.88 -10.73 -8.69
N ARG A 85 -7.93 -9.52 -9.28
CA ARG A 85 -8.95 -8.49 -9.01
C ARG A 85 -9.24 -7.66 -10.26
N PRO A 86 -10.12 -8.14 -11.15
CA PRO A 86 -10.34 -7.52 -12.46
C PRO A 86 -10.81 -6.06 -12.43
N THR A 87 -11.45 -5.64 -11.34
CA THR A 87 -11.95 -4.27 -11.15
C THR A 87 -10.92 -3.31 -10.54
N ALA A 88 -9.75 -3.81 -10.12
CA ALA A 88 -8.71 -2.99 -9.49
C ALA A 88 -7.87 -2.28 -10.57
N ILE A 89 -8.20 -1.03 -10.87
CA ILE A 89 -7.52 -0.23 -11.91
C ILE A 89 -6.03 -0.11 -11.64
N ASN A 90 -5.62 0.17 -10.40
CA ASN A 90 -4.21 0.32 -10.04
C ASN A 90 -3.41 -0.98 -10.23
N LEU A 91 -4.04 -2.13 -10.03
CA LEU A 91 -3.40 -3.42 -10.30
C LEU A 91 -3.04 -3.55 -11.78
N LYS A 92 -4.02 -3.31 -12.66
CA LYS A 92 -3.79 -3.37 -14.10
C LYS A 92 -2.74 -2.34 -14.55
N TRP A 93 -2.84 -1.11 -14.06
CA TRP A 93 -1.88 -0.05 -14.35
C TRP A 93 -0.45 -0.46 -13.96
N ALA A 94 -0.24 -1.00 -12.76
CA ALA A 94 1.07 -1.42 -12.28
C ALA A 94 1.64 -2.56 -13.14
N VAL A 95 0.81 -3.58 -13.46
CA VAL A 95 1.22 -4.67 -14.33
C VAL A 95 1.58 -4.17 -15.73
N ASP A 96 0.75 -3.30 -16.34
CA ASP A 96 1.01 -2.73 -17.66
C ASP A 96 2.33 -1.92 -17.67
N ARG A 97 2.58 -1.12 -16.62
CA ARG A 97 3.82 -0.36 -16.43
C ARG A 97 5.03 -1.28 -16.33
N MET A 98 4.95 -2.34 -15.54
CA MET A 98 5.99 -3.36 -15.40
C MET A 98 6.27 -4.05 -16.75
N MET A 99 5.24 -4.52 -17.44
CA MET A 99 5.40 -5.20 -18.73
C MET A 99 6.00 -4.30 -19.80
N LYS A 100 5.62 -3.02 -19.81
CA LYS A 100 6.24 -2.01 -20.70
C LYS A 100 7.71 -1.83 -20.37
N LYS A 101 8.09 -1.76 -19.10
CA LYS A 101 9.48 -1.59 -18.66
C LYS A 101 10.36 -2.78 -19.03
N LEU A 102 9.81 -3.99 -18.95
CA LEU A 102 10.55 -5.23 -19.25
C LEU A 102 10.60 -5.54 -20.74
N SER A 103 9.86 -4.83 -21.58
CA SER A 103 9.87 -5.04 -23.03
C SER A 103 11.26 -4.75 -23.61
N GLY A 104 11.87 -5.76 -24.27
CA GLY A 104 13.19 -5.65 -24.90
C GLY A 104 14.37 -5.67 -23.93
N VAL A 105 14.15 -5.96 -22.66
CA VAL A 105 15.22 -6.14 -21.66
C VAL A 105 15.83 -7.55 -21.84
N ASN A 106 17.16 -7.64 -21.78
CA ASN A 106 17.87 -8.90 -21.85
C ASN A 106 17.56 -9.78 -20.62
N SER A 107 17.58 -11.08 -20.78
CA SER A 107 17.22 -12.04 -19.73
C SER A 107 18.09 -11.94 -18.47
N ASP A 108 19.37 -11.58 -18.61
CA ASP A 108 20.31 -11.37 -17.51
C ASP A 108 20.02 -10.10 -16.66
N GLN A 109 19.28 -9.15 -17.22
CA GLN A 109 18.93 -7.87 -16.57
C GLN A 109 17.46 -7.78 -16.14
N ILE A 110 16.66 -8.80 -16.50
CA ILE A 110 15.19 -8.71 -16.35
C ILE A 110 14.77 -8.65 -14.88
N LEU A 111 15.41 -9.43 -14.01
CA LEU A 111 15.12 -9.44 -12.57
C LEU A 111 15.46 -8.10 -11.91
N ASP A 112 16.67 -7.58 -12.15
CA ASP A 112 17.12 -6.32 -11.58
C ASP A 112 16.24 -5.16 -12.05
N THR A 113 15.87 -5.17 -13.35
CA THR A 113 14.97 -4.18 -13.93
C THR A 113 13.58 -4.25 -13.30
N ALA A 114 13.05 -5.47 -13.10
CA ALA A 114 11.75 -5.69 -12.47
C ALA A 114 11.72 -5.23 -11.01
N LEU A 115 12.73 -5.58 -10.23
CA LEU A 115 12.85 -5.17 -8.82
C LEU A 115 12.98 -3.66 -8.68
N LYS A 116 13.79 -3.03 -9.54
CA LYS A 116 13.96 -1.58 -9.55
C LYS A 116 12.65 -0.86 -9.86
N GLU A 117 11.94 -1.31 -10.89
CA GLU A 117 10.68 -0.69 -11.30
C GLU A 117 9.57 -0.90 -10.24
N ALA A 118 9.48 -2.09 -9.65
CA ALA A 118 8.52 -2.36 -8.58
C ALA A 118 8.78 -1.48 -7.35
N LYS A 119 10.06 -1.30 -6.99
CA LYS A 119 10.45 -0.37 -5.94
C LYS A 119 10.10 1.08 -6.29
N GLU A 120 10.33 1.51 -7.54
CA GLU A 120 10.01 2.86 -8.00
C GLU A 120 8.51 3.15 -7.93
N ILE A 121 7.66 2.20 -8.34
CA ILE A 121 6.19 2.30 -8.19
C ILE A 121 5.81 2.53 -6.72
N CYS A 122 6.41 1.79 -5.80
CA CYS A 122 6.15 1.94 -4.37
C CYS A 122 6.68 3.27 -3.80
N ASP A 123 7.88 3.69 -4.20
CA ASP A 123 8.48 4.95 -3.75
C ASP A 123 7.71 6.18 -4.27
N GLU A 124 7.14 6.10 -5.47
CA GLU A 124 6.27 7.14 -6.02
C GLU A 124 4.98 7.26 -5.23
N ASP A 125 4.34 6.14 -4.90
CA ASP A 125 3.10 6.13 -4.08
C ASP A 125 3.33 6.77 -2.71
N GLU A 126 4.41 6.40 -2.03
CA GLU A 126 4.77 6.99 -0.74
C GLU A 126 4.95 8.51 -0.84
N LYS A 127 5.66 9.00 -1.87
CA LYS A 127 5.85 10.44 -2.11
C LYS A 127 4.52 11.15 -2.38
N PHE A 128 3.62 10.53 -3.15
CA PHE A 128 2.30 11.11 -3.40
C PHE A 128 1.50 11.19 -2.11
N CYS A 129 1.46 10.14 -1.33
CA CYS A 129 0.76 10.12 -0.04
C CYS A 129 1.33 11.17 0.93
N GLN A 130 2.64 11.29 1.02
CA GLN A 130 3.29 12.34 1.82
C GLN A 130 2.91 13.75 1.33
N SER A 131 2.91 13.97 0.02
CA SER A 131 2.53 15.25 -0.57
C SER A 131 1.07 15.62 -0.30
N ILE A 132 0.17 14.62 -0.35
CA ILE A 132 -1.24 14.78 0.06
C ILE A 132 -1.30 15.25 1.51
N GLY A 133 -0.52 14.63 2.39
CA GLY A 133 -0.45 14.99 3.80
C GLY A 133 -0.01 16.42 4.03
N ILE A 134 1.09 16.84 3.40
CA ILE A 134 1.63 18.20 3.52
C ILE A 134 0.62 19.25 3.01
N ASN A 135 -0.05 18.98 1.90
CA ASN A 135 -1.04 19.91 1.36
C ASN A 135 -2.33 19.94 2.20
N GLY A 136 -2.78 18.77 2.67
CA GLY A 136 -3.98 18.68 3.52
C GLY A 136 -3.77 19.24 4.92
N LEU A 137 -2.55 19.18 5.45
CA LEU A 137 -2.19 19.77 6.74
C LEU A 137 -2.57 21.27 6.81
N ARG A 138 -2.39 22.03 5.72
CA ARG A 138 -2.71 23.47 5.69
C ARG A 138 -4.16 23.73 6.04
N ILE A 139 -5.08 22.88 5.59
CA ILE A 139 -6.52 23.00 5.89
C ILE A 139 -6.76 22.77 7.37
N ILE A 140 -6.13 21.76 7.95
CA ILE A 140 -6.26 21.44 9.38
C ILE A 140 -5.70 22.60 10.24
N GLU A 141 -4.55 23.17 9.84
CA GLU A 141 -3.94 24.33 10.49
C GLU A 141 -4.85 25.57 10.47
N GLU A 142 -5.46 25.87 9.34
CA GLU A 142 -6.40 26.99 9.23
C GLU A 142 -7.60 26.83 10.17
N ILE A 143 -8.16 25.61 10.26
CA ILE A 143 -9.27 25.30 11.15
C ILE A 143 -8.83 25.45 12.61
N TYR A 144 -7.68 24.86 12.97
CA TYR A 144 -7.13 24.95 14.32
C TYR A 144 -6.85 26.41 14.73
N ASN A 145 -6.24 27.18 13.83
CA ASN A 145 -5.93 28.59 14.09
C ASN A 145 -7.15 29.46 14.33
N LYS A 146 -8.27 29.15 13.67
CA LYS A 146 -9.56 29.84 13.87
C LYS A 146 -10.26 29.41 15.16
N LYS A 147 -10.28 28.10 15.44
CA LYS A 147 -11.05 27.54 16.57
C LYS A 147 -10.28 27.49 17.89
N LYS A 148 -8.95 27.33 17.84
CA LYS A 148 -8.06 27.13 19.00
C LYS A 148 -8.50 25.98 19.91
N SER A 149 -9.10 24.95 19.32
CA SER A 149 -9.57 23.72 20.00
C SER A 149 -9.34 22.52 19.10
N THR A 150 -9.51 21.31 19.63
CA THR A 150 -9.37 20.04 18.91
C THR A 150 -10.10 20.07 17.56
N VAL A 151 -9.41 19.70 16.50
CA VAL A 151 -9.97 19.62 15.15
C VAL A 151 -10.59 18.24 14.97
N ASN A 152 -11.91 18.21 14.76
CA ASN A 152 -12.63 16.97 14.47
C ASN A 152 -12.55 16.66 12.98
N ILE A 153 -12.15 15.44 12.65
CA ILE A 153 -11.99 14.96 11.28
C ILE A 153 -12.81 13.69 11.13
N LEU A 154 -13.55 13.59 10.03
CA LEU A 154 -14.29 12.39 9.66
C LEU A 154 -13.55 11.68 8.53
N THR A 155 -13.32 10.39 8.69
CA THR A 155 -12.82 9.51 7.64
C THR A 155 -13.72 8.29 7.49
N HIS A 156 -13.66 7.62 6.34
CA HIS A 156 -14.54 6.50 6.01
C HIS A 156 -13.72 5.28 5.52
N CYS A 157 -14.10 4.08 5.94
CA CYS A 157 -13.43 2.83 5.55
C CYS A 157 -11.96 2.82 6.02
N ASN A 158 -11.06 2.39 5.14
CA ASN A 158 -9.63 2.55 5.33
C ASN A 158 -8.98 3.19 4.11
N ALA A 159 -8.53 4.42 4.26
CA ALA A 159 -7.71 5.17 3.33
C ALA A 159 -6.41 5.66 4.02
N GLY A 160 -5.95 4.88 5.00
CA GLY A 160 -4.74 5.08 5.76
C GLY A 160 -3.53 4.37 5.14
N TRP A 161 -2.43 4.32 5.89
CA TRP A 161 -1.18 3.77 5.40
C TRP A 161 -1.26 2.28 5.05
N LEU A 162 -2.14 1.52 5.70
CA LEU A 162 -2.41 0.11 5.36
C LEU A 162 -3.05 -0.08 3.96
N ALA A 163 -3.62 0.96 3.37
CA ALA A 163 -4.17 0.92 2.01
C ALA A 163 -3.17 1.32 0.91
N THR A 164 -2.05 1.87 1.29
CA THR A 164 -0.99 2.44 0.45
C THR A 164 0.35 1.80 0.79
N ILE A 165 1.44 2.33 0.27
CA ILE A 165 2.77 1.86 0.67
C ILE A 165 3.17 2.45 2.02
N ASN A 166 2.85 3.72 2.25
CA ASN A 166 3.06 4.43 3.50
C ASN A 166 2.17 5.68 3.54
N TRP A 167 1.98 6.31 4.73
CA TRP A 167 1.25 7.54 5.00
C TRP A 167 -0.27 7.48 4.81
N GLY A 168 -0.79 6.69 3.89
CA GLY A 168 -2.20 6.75 3.49
C GLY A 168 -2.53 7.98 2.65
N THR A 169 -3.76 8.05 2.19
CA THR A 169 -4.28 9.22 1.48
C THR A 169 -5.05 10.15 2.43
N ALA A 170 -6.23 9.74 2.90
CA ALA A 170 -7.06 10.54 3.79
C ALA A 170 -6.45 10.73 5.19
N THR A 171 -5.68 9.76 5.69
CA THR A 171 -5.04 9.84 7.01
C THR A 171 -3.72 10.59 6.99
N SER A 172 -3.06 10.74 5.85
CA SER A 172 -1.77 11.42 5.76
C SER A 172 -1.80 12.86 6.32
N PRO A 173 -2.79 13.72 6.04
CA PRO A 173 -2.90 15.03 6.68
C PRO A 173 -3.06 14.95 8.20
N ILE A 174 -3.72 13.90 8.69
CA ILE A 174 -3.95 13.66 10.12
C ILE A 174 -2.62 13.38 10.82
N TYR A 175 -1.81 12.46 10.29
CA TYR A 175 -0.48 12.15 10.81
C TYR A 175 0.44 13.37 10.81
N HIS A 176 0.40 14.18 9.75
CA HIS A 176 1.18 15.42 9.69
C HIS A 176 0.71 16.45 10.74
N ALA A 177 -0.59 16.56 10.97
CA ALA A 177 -1.14 17.45 12.00
C ALA A 177 -0.75 17.00 13.40
N HIS A 178 -0.87 15.70 13.68
CA HIS A 178 -0.47 15.11 14.95
C HIS A 178 1.04 15.30 15.22
N LYS A 179 1.91 14.98 14.24
CA LYS A 179 3.37 15.21 14.35
C LYS A 179 3.73 16.68 14.58
N LYS A 180 2.87 17.61 14.17
CA LYS A 180 3.03 19.05 14.41
C LYS A 180 2.46 19.52 15.77
N GLY A 181 1.89 18.62 16.55
CA GLY A 181 1.29 18.91 17.85
C GLY A 181 -0.08 19.59 17.77
N ILE A 182 -0.78 19.50 16.64
CA ILE A 182 -2.15 19.98 16.51
C ILE A 182 -3.09 18.93 17.09
N PRO A 183 -3.90 19.24 18.10
CA PRO A 183 -4.85 18.29 18.66
C PRO A 183 -5.94 17.97 17.63
N VAL A 184 -6.02 16.69 17.27
CA VAL A 184 -7.02 16.15 16.36
C VAL A 184 -7.84 15.06 17.05
N HIS A 185 -9.10 14.91 16.64
CA HIS A 185 -9.95 13.78 16.97
C HIS A 185 -10.57 13.24 15.70
N VAL A 186 -10.44 11.92 15.50
CA VAL A 186 -10.84 11.29 14.23
C VAL A 186 -12.06 10.40 14.43
N TRP A 187 -13.14 10.73 13.74
CA TRP A 187 -14.32 9.89 13.62
C TRP A 187 -14.14 8.95 12.46
N VAL A 188 -14.20 7.65 12.72
CA VAL A 188 -13.96 6.62 11.71
C VAL A 188 -15.27 5.93 11.34
N ASP A 189 -15.82 6.27 10.17
CA ASP A 189 -17.00 5.62 9.63
C ASP A 189 -16.68 4.20 9.13
N GLU A 190 -17.61 3.29 9.36
CA GLU A 190 -17.44 1.88 9.04
C GLU A 190 -17.88 1.53 7.61
N THR A 191 -17.22 0.54 7.05
CA THR A 191 -17.67 -0.21 5.87
C THR A 191 -17.99 -1.64 6.26
N ARG A 192 -19.24 -2.05 6.05
CA ARG A 192 -19.78 -3.31 6.53
C ARG A 192 -19.09 -4.58 6.02
N PRO A 193 -18.60 -4.67 4.75
CA PRO A 193 -18.11 -5.95 4.20
C PRO A 193 -16.99 -6.62 5.01
N ARG A 194 -15.99 -5.88 5.49
CA ARG A 194 -14.88 -6.40 6.31
C ARG A 194 -14.50 -5.48 7.47
N ASN A 195 -15.35 -4.55 7.83
CA ASN A 195 -15.17 -3.64 8.96
C ASN A 195 -13.82 -2.91 8.93
N GLN A 196 -13.43 -2.35 7.77
CA GLN A 196 -12.13 -1.73 7.58
C GLN A 196 -11.94 -0.45 8.41
N GLY A 197 -13.02 0.22 8.81
CA GLY A 197 -12.97 1.32 9.75
C GLY A 197 -12.44 0.87 11.11
N ALA A 198 -13.12 -0.08 11.75
CA ALA A 198 -12.74 -0.57 13.07
C ALA A 198 -11.45 -1.39 13.04
N ASN A 199 -11.31 -2.29 12.06
CA ASN A 199 -10.19 -3.25 12.06
C ASN A 199 -8.87 -2.64 11.56
N LEU A 200 -8.92 -1.61 10.72
CA LEU A 200 -7.72 -1.04 10.10
C LEU A 200 -7.51 0.43 10.45
N THR A 201 -8.48 1.32 10.15
CA THR A 201 -8.25 2.75 10.37
C THR A 201 -8.14 3.10 11.86
N SER A 202 -9.04 2.57 12.69
CA SER A 202 -8.96 2.77 14.14
C SER A 202 -7.68 2.13 14.72
N TYR A 203 -7.26 0.98 14.19
CA TYR A 203 -5.99 0.35 14.56
C TYR A 203 -4.80 1.26 14.22
N GLU A 204 -4.71 1.76 12.98
CA GLU A 204 -3.62 2.64 12.54
C GLU A 204 -3.50 3.89 13.42
N LEU A 205 -4.64 4.55 13.68
CA LEU A 205 -4.67 5.79 14.45
C LEU A 205 -4.30 5.54 15.91
N ASN A 206 -4.79 4.44 16.49
CA ASN A 206 -4.47 4.08 17.87
C ASN A 206 -2.99 3.73 18.08
N GLU A 207 -2.35 3.07 17.11
CA GLU A 207 -0.90 2.79 17.16
C GLU A 207 -0.04 4.06 17.08
N GLU A 208 -0.58 5.16 16.52
CA GLU A 208 0.06 6.48 16.43
C GLU A 208 -0.40 7.43 17.56
N GLU A 209 -1.17 6.93 18.54
CA GLU A 209 -1.70 7.71 19.67
C GLU A 209 -2.61 8.90 19.25
N ILE A 210 -3.41 8.70 18.16
CA ILE A 210 -4.37 9.66 17.61
C ILE A 210 -5.80 9.28 18.00
#